data_d953c4b7a002a08da457e43d1e1028a9
#
_entry.id   d953c4b7a002a08da457e43d1e1028a9
#
_cell.length_a   1.000
_cell.length_b   1.000
_cell.length_c   1.000
_cell.angle_alpha   90.00
_cell.angle_beta   90.00
_cell.angle_gamma   90.00
#
_symmetry.space_group_name_H-M   'P 1'
#
loop_
_entity.id
_entity.type
_entity.pdbx_description
1 polymer ?
#
loop_
_entity_poly.entity_id
_entity_poly.type
_entity_poly.pdbx_seq_one_letter_code
_entity_poly.pdbx_strand_id
1 'polypeptide(L)'
;EKEFETLFQELLAQPLEMKNSHFTPINTDGGHAPMLGGGLCTTLNDYIHFLSMIYHDGMYNDKRIISAKTVKEMQADQVKNAVVSPEEYTERALGQSHNGIYGLGEWRELVDKKTGEAYQISSPGWAGAYPWINKRENVYGFFIAHVVGASSKEDGFSSFYGSPVISRTVSEIVKGHPLVVKQGRVKVGNGSLYYEEAGTGAPVIFVHGHSLDHRMWDEQFSVLAKKYRVIRYDLRGYGISSSQTEDYQFTHAEDLVTLMDSLHIKKAHIVGLSLGGFITADMLAYFPDRM
;
A
#
# COMPACT_ATOMS: atom_id res chain seq x y z
N GLU A 1 4.66 -43.50 0.99
CA GLU A 1 4.16 -42.13 0.78
C GLU A 1 4.99 -41.20 1.62
N LYS A 2 5.40 -40.02 1.08
CA LYS A 2 6.13 -38.99 1.82
C LYS A 2 5.12 -38.00 2.40
N GLU A 3 5.42 -37.50 3.59
CA GLU A 3 4.66 -36.42 4.21
C GLU A 3 4.79 -35.11 3.41
N PHE A 4 3.77 -34.25 3.51
CA PHE A 4 3.72 -32.99 2.76
C PHE A 4 4.90 -32.08 3.06
N GLU A 5 5.28 -31.93 4.33
CA GLU A 5 6.42 -31.10 4.70
C GLU A 5 7.73 -31.61 4.07
N THR A 6 7.94 -32.91 4.04
CA THR A 6 9.09 -33.51 3.36
C THR A 6 9.09 -33.18 1.87
N LEU A 7 7.93 -33.29 1.20
CA LEU A 7 7.79 -32.94 -0.21
C LEU A 7 8.01 -31.45 -0.45
N PHE A 8 7.46 -30.59 0.41
CA PHE A 8 7.68 -29.14 0.34
C PHE A 8 9.17 -28.80 0.45
N GLN A 9 9.86 -29.39 1.43
CA GLN A 9 11.29 -29.16 1.64
C GLN A 9 12.13 -29.64 0.44
N GLU A 10 11.91 -30.86 -0.03
CA GLU A 10 12.69 -31.45 -1.13
C GLU A 10 12.42 -30.77 -2.48
N LEU A 11 11.17 -30.47 -2.79
CA LEU A 11 10.76 -30.03 -4.13
C LEU A 11 10.74 -28.50 -4.29
N LEU A 12 10.60 -27.75 -3.20
CA LEU A 12 10.48 -26.29 -3.26
C LEU A 12 11.51 -25.58 -2.34
N ALA A 13 11.43 -25.80 -1.03
CA ALA A 13 12.19 -24.99 -0.08
C ALA A 13 13.70 -25.10 -0.28
N GLN A 14 14.25 -26.31 -0.36
CA GLN A 14 15.68 -26.52 -0.57
C GLN A 14 16.15 -26.01 -1.94
N PRO A 15 15.50 -26.36 -3.07
CA PRO A 15 15.87 -25.85 -4.39
C PRO A 15 15.80 -24.34 -4.51
N LEU A 16 14.89 -23.67 -3.78
CA LEU A 16 14.71 -22.24 -3.75
C LEU A 16 15.53 -21.54 -2.64
N GLU A 17 16.31 -22.29 -1.88
CA GLU A 17 17.11 -21.76 -0.76
C GLU A 17 16.28 -21.07 0.34
N MET A 18 15.05 -21.53 0.54
CA MET A 18 14.10 -21.03 1.55
C MET A 18 14.38 -21.68 2.91
N LYS A 19 15.46 -21.26 3.56
CA LYS A 19 16.03 -21.94 4.75
C LYS A 19 15.19 -21.82 6.02
N ASN A 20 14.29 -20.85 6.07
CA ASN A 20 13.45 -20.54 7.25
C ASN A 20 11.97 -20.73 6.95
N SER A 21 11.65 -21.55 5.96
CA SER A 21 10.26 -21.77 5.55
C SER A 21 9.82 -23.21 5.84
N HIS A 22 8.65 -23.33 6.47
CA HIS A 22 8.04 -24.62 6.82
C HIS A 22 6.52 -24.44 7.01
N PHE A 23 5.78 -25.53 6.96
CA PHE A 23 4.35 -25.51 7.25
C PHE A 23 4.06 -25.85 8.70
N THR A 24 3.11 -25.14 9.29
CA THR A 24 2.62 -25.42 10.65
C THR A 24 1.62 -26.57 10.60
N PRO A 25 1.77 -27.61 11.45
CA PRO A 25 0.76 -28.65 11.60
C PRO A 25 -0.59 -28.06 12.04
N ILE A 26 -1.69 -28.66 11.59
CA ILE A 26 -3.05 -28.25 12.02
C ILE A 26 -3.26 -28.56 13.51
N ASN A 27 -2.70 -29.66 14.01
CA ASN A 27 -2.88 -30.13 15.37
C ASN A 27 -1.62 -29.86 16.22
N THR A 28 -1.83 -29.39 17.45
CA THR A 28 -0.74 -29.15 18.44
C THR A 28 -0.12 -30.45 18.98
N ASP A 29 -0.75 -31.58 18.74
CA ASP A 29 -0.28 -32.91 19.13
C ASP A 29 0.70 -33.57 18.14
N GLY A 30 1.12 -32.81 17.11
CA GLY A 30 2.00 -33.34 16.06
C GLY A 30 1.26 -34.07 14.93
N GLY A 31 -0.03 -33.87 14.81
CA GLY A 31 -0.82 -34.39 13.68
C GLY A 31 -0.24 -33.99 12.32
N HIS A 32 -0.18 -34.94 11.40
CA HIS A 32 0.60 -34.88 10.16
C HIS A 32 -0.02 -34.05 9.01
N ALA A 33 -1.19 -33.44 9.22
CA ALA A 33 -1.85 -32.65 8.19
C ALA A 33 -1.56 -31.15 8.35
N PRO A 34 -0.71 -30.55 7.50
CA PRO A 34 -0.43 -29.13 7.57
C PRO A 34 -1.64 -28.29 7.10
N MET A 35 -1.79 -27.10 7.66
CA MET A 35 -2.77 -26.12 7.21
C MET A 35 -2.28 -25.48 5.90
N LEU A 36 -2.62 -26.09 4.76
CA LEU A 36 -2.12 -25.64 3.45
C LEU A 36 -2.58 -24.23 3.07
N GLY A 37 -3.77 -23.82 3.50
CA GLY A 37 -4.34 -22.51 3.15
C GLY A 37 -3.82 -21.33 3.98
N GLY A 38 -2.95 -21.54 4.98
CA GLY A 38 -2.50 -20.44 5.83
C GLY A 38 -1.41 -20.81 6.82
N GLY A 39 -0.89 -22.02 6.78
CA GLY A 39 0.09 -22.53 7.74
C GLY A 39 1.55 -22.39 7.33
N LEU A 40 1.85 -21.72 6.22
CA LEU A 40 3.24 -21.45 5.83
C LEU A 40 3.86 -20.41 6.77
N CYS A 41 4.87 -20.82 7.53
CA CYS A 41 5.79 -19.94 8.22
C CYS A 41 6.97 -19.66 7.29
N THR A 42 7.27 -18.39 7.05
CA THR A 42 8.33 -17.99 6.10
C THR A 42 8.91 -16.64 6.50
N THR A 43 10.01 -16.27 5.86
CA THR A 43 10.59 -14.93 5.94
C THR A 43 10.37 -14.17 4.64
N LEU A 44 10.53 -12.83 4.68
CA LEU A 44 10.48 -12.00 3.49
C LEU A 44 11.49 -12.48 2.42
N ASN A 45 12.72 -12.77 2.82
CA ASN A 45 13.77 -13.23 1.92
C ASN A 45 13.43 -14.58 1.27
N ASP A 46 12.98 -15.55 2.05
CA ASP A 46 12.62 -16.86 1.52
C ASP A 46 11.46 -16.76 0.52
N TYR A 47 10.42 -15.99 0.86
CA TYR A 47 9.25 -15.87 -0.02
C TYR A 47 9.55 -15.14 -1.32
N ILE A 48 10.48 -14.18 -1.32
CA ILE A 48 10.96 -13.51 -2.54
C ILE A 48 11.63 -14.51 -3.51
N HIS A 49 12.32 -15.54 -3.01
CA HIS A 49 12.86 -16.59 -3.87
C HIS A 49 11.75 -17.36 -4.59
N PHE A 50 10.66 -17.67 -3.88
CA PHE A 50 9.47 -18.28 -4.49
C PHE A 50 8.82 -17.38 -5.54
N LEU A 51 8.63 -16.09 -5.24
CA LEU A 51 8.07 -15.13 -6.21
C LEU A 51 8.99 -14.96 -7.41
N SER A 52 10.31 -14.93 -7.21
CA SER A 52 11.29 -14.89 -8.30
C SER A 52 11.14 -16.09 -9.23
N MET A 53 11.00 -17.28 -8.68
CA MET A 53 10.78 -18.51 -9.45
C MET A 53 9.49 -18.42 -10.30
N ILE A 54 8.38 -17.98 -9.72
CA ILE A 54 7.12 -17.80 -10.46
C ILE A 54 7.25 -16.72 -11.54
N TYR A 55 7.90 -15.59 -11.20
CA TYR A 55 8.13 -14.49 -12.14
C TYR A 55 8.95 -14.93 -13.37
N HIS A 56 9.96 -15.79 -13.18
CA HIS A 56 10.81 -16.35 -14.23
C HIS A 56 10.28 -17.67 -14.81
N ASP A 57 8.94 -17.86 -14.81
CA ASP A 57 8.26 -18.99 -15.41
C ASP A 57 8.79 -20.36 -14.93
N GLY A 58 9.06 -20.46 -13.64
CA GLY A 58 9.50 -21.67 -12.95
C GLY A 58 11.02 -21.88 -12.90
N MET A 59 11.82 -20.86 -13.24
CA MET A 59 13.28 -20.86 -13.12
C MET A 59 13.74 -20.13 -11.88
N TYR A 60 14.77 -20.65 -11.20
CA TYR A 60 15.46 -19.99 -10.11
C TYR A 60 16.95 -20.35 -10.15
N ASN A 61 17.85 -19.34 -10.14
CA ASN A 61 19.31 -19.51 -10.22
C ASN A 61 19.73 -20.53 -11.32
N ASP A 62 19.24 -20.32 -12.54
CA ASP A 62 19.48 -21.17 -13.73
C ASP A 62 18.98 -22.63 -13.60
N LYS A 63 18.24 -22.94 -12.55
CA LYS A 63 17.61 -24.26 -12.35
C LYS A 63 16.12 -24.21 -12.64
N ARG A 64 15.61 -25.25 -13.32
CA ARG A 64 14.17 -25.45 -13.51
C ARG A 64 13.59 -26.11 -12.25
N ILE A 65 12.72 -25.38 -11.54
CA ILE A 65 12.02 -25.88 -10.35
C ILE A 65 10.68 -26.49 -10.75
N ILE A 66 9.88 -25.72 -11.51
CA ILE A 66 8.63 -26.19 -12.10
C ILE A 66 8.61 -25.84 -13.59
N SER A 67 7.77 -26.52 -14.38
CA SER A 67 7.68 -26.24 -15.81
C SER A 67 7.02 -24.87 -16.09
N ALA A 68 7.44 -24.19 -17.14
CA ALA A 68 6.76 -22.97 -17.60
C ALA A 68 5.27 -23.23 -17.94
N LYS A 69 4.96 -24.44 -18.42
CA LYS A 69 3.58 -24.88 -18.66
C LYS A 69 2.79 -24.91 -17.35
N THR A 70 3.38 -25.41 -16.26
CA THR A 70 2.74 -25.45 -14.93
C THR A 70 2.46 -24.03 -14.42
N VAL A 71 3.44 -23.10 -14.52
CA VAL A 71 3.23 -21.70 -14.14
C VAL A 71 2.09 -21.08 -14.95
N LYS A 72 2.09 -21.30 -16.26
CA LYS A 72 1.01 -20.80 -17.13
C LYS A 72 -0.35 -21.37 -16.75
N GLU A 73 -0.44 -22.65 -16.40
CA GLU A 73 -1.68 -23.30 -15.95
C GLU A 73 -2.14 -22.74 -14.61
N MET A 74 -1.22 -22.49 -13.68
CA MET A 74 -1.54 -21.84 -12.40
C MET A 74 -2.16 -20.46 -12.60
N GLN A 75 -1.62 -19.66 -13.54
CA GLN A 75 -2.05 -18.31 -13.85
C GLN A 75 -3.24 -18.21 -14.80
N ALA A 76 -3.69 -19.33 -15.36
CA ALA A 76 -4.85 -19.37 -16.23
C ALA A 76 -6.16 -19.16 -15.44
N ASP A 77 -7.20 -18.75 -16.16
CA ASP A 77 -8.54 -18.66 -15.59
C ASP A 77 -9.08 -20.06 -15.21
N GLN A 78 -9.19 -20.31 -13.92
CA GLN A 78 -9.74 -21.56 -13.39
C GLN A 78 -11.23 -21.43 -13.02
N VAL A 79 -11.76 -20.22 -12.99
CA VAL A 79 -13.19 -19.97 -12.69
C VAL A 79 -14.06 -20.24 -13.92
N LYS A 80 -13.56 -19.91 -15.11
CA LYS A 80 -14.24 -20.09 -16.39
C LYS A 80 -15.67 -19.51 -16.38
N ASN A 81 -16.68 -20.36 -16.48
CA ASN A 81 -18.09 -19.96 -16.50
C ASN A 81 -18.79 -20.13 -15.13
N ALA A 82 -18.05 -20.39 -14.06
CA ALA A 82 -18.64 -20.48 -12.73
C ALA A 82 -19.14 -19.09 -12.28
N VAL A 83 -20.27 -19.10 -11.58
CA VAL A 83 -20.78 -17.88 -10.95
C VAL A 83 -19.90 -17.60 -9.72
N VAL A 84 -19.23 -16.44 -9.73
CA VAL A 84 -18.40 -15.98 -8.62
C VAL A 84 -19.25 -15.04 -7.78
N SER A 85 -19.27 -15.25 -6.47
CA SER A 85 -19.90 -14.31 -5.56
C SER A 85 -19.16 -12.96 -5.62
N PRO A 86 -19.87 -11.84 -5.84
CA PRO A 86 -19.23 -10.50 -5.96
C PRO A 86 -18.71 -9.96 -4.63
N GLU A 87 -18.95 -10.62 -3.53
CA GLU A 87 -18.80 -10.04 -2.18
C GLU A 87 -17.36 -9.97 -1.67
N GLU A 88 -16.41 -10.58 -2.38
CA GLU A 88 -15.10 -10.82 -1.81
C GLU A 88 -14.01 -9.84 -2.30
N TYR A 89 -12.82 -10.33 -2.41
CA TYR A 89 -11.59 -9.57 -2.63
C TYR A 89 -11.63 -8.68 -3.87
N THR A 90 -12.16 -9.15 -4.98
CA THR A 90 -12.09 -8.45 -6.27
C THR A 90 -12.92 -7.17 -6.28
N GLU A 91 -14.12 -7.19 -5.75
CA GLU A 91 -14.98 -6.00 -5.71
C GLU A 91 -14.49 -4.99 -4.68
N ARG A 92 -14.15 -5.44 -3.48
CA ARG A 92 -13.75 -4.59 -2.37
C ARG A 92 -12.34 -4.04 -2.50
N ALA A 93 -11.39 -4.87 -2.96
CA ALA A 93 -9.98 -4.48 -3.06
C ALA A 93 -9.64 -3.86 -4.41
N LEU A 94 -10.28 -4.32 -5.48
CA LEU A 94 -9.93 -3.94 -6.86
C LEU A 94 -11.00 -3.08 -7.54
N GLY A 95 -12.19 -2.99 -6.95
CA GLY A 95 -13.34 -2.28 -7.54
C GLY A 95 -13.83 -2.93 -8.84
N GLN A 96 -13.56 -4.22 -9.04
CA GLN A 96 -13.90 -4.97 -10.23
C GLN A 96 -14.48 -6.33 -9.87
N SER A 97 -15.62 -6.66 -10.47
CA SER A 97 -16.16 -8.00 -10.48
C SER A 97 -16.16 -8.51 -11.91
N HIS A 98 -15.46 -9.60 -12.16
CA HIS A 98 -15.45 -10.23 -13.49
C HIS A 98 -15.16 -11.73 -13.37
N ASN A 99 -15.62 -12.50 -14.34
CA ASN A 99 -15.19 -13.89 -14.50
C ASN A 99 -13.67 -13.93 -14.80
N GLY A 100 -13.01 -15.03 -14.44
CA GLY A 100 -11.59 -15.17 -14.72
C GLY A 100 -10.67 -14.46 -13.71
N ILE A 101 -11.15 -14.29 -12.50
CA ILE A 101 -10.42 -13.59 -11.41
C ILE A 101 -9.49 -14.48 -10.61
N TYR A 102 -9.55 -15.82 -10.78
CA TYR A 102 -8.79 -16.75 -9.95
C TYR A 102 -8.10 -17.84 -10.76
N GLY A 103 -6.83 -18.06 -10.43
CA GLY A 103 -6.01 -19.16 -10.92
C GLY A 103 -5.96 -20.34 -9.93
N LEU A 104 -4.84 -21.04 -9.85
CA LEU A 104 -4.58 -22.04 -8.83
C LEU A 104 -3.81 -21.43 -7.67
N GLY A 105 -4.51 -21.05 -6.59
CA GLY A 105 -3.93 -20.46 -5.39
C GLY A 105 -3.57 -18.97 -5.51
N GLU A 106 -4.04 -18.28 -6.53
CA GLU A 106 -3.74 -16.86 -6.76
C GLU A 106 -4.89 -16.09 -7.38
N TRP A 107 -5.01 -14.84 -7.03
CA TRP A 107 -5.92 -13.89 -7.64
C TRP A 107 -5.31 -13.30 -8.91
N ARG A 108 -6.10 -13.23 -9.97
CA ARG A 108 -5.76 -12.59 -11.25
C ARG A 108 -6.25 -11.15 -11.21
N GLU A 109 -5.47 -10.27 -10.55
CA GLU A 109 -5.91 -8.91 -10.25
C GLU A 109 -6.06 -8.02 -11.47
N LEU A 110 -5.10 -8.10 -12.39
CA LEU A 110 -5.14 -7.32 -13.61
C LEU A 110 -4.95 -8.26 -14.82
N VAL A 111 -5.93 -8.22 -15.71
CA VAL A 111 -6.00 -9.09 -16.88
C VAL A 111 -5.98 -8.26 -18.15
N ASP A 112 -5.21 -8.69 -19.13
CA ASP A 112 -5.24 -8.09 -20.46
C ASP A 112 -6.54 -8.45 -21.17
N LYS A 113 -7.33 -7.43 -21.51
CA LYS A 113 -8.67 -7.62 -22.10
C LYS A 113 -8.65 -8.26 -23.49
N LYS A 114 -7.50 -8.20 -24.18
CA LYS A 114 -7.38 -8.76 -25.55
C LYS A 114 -6.95 -10.22 -25.52
N THR A 115 -6.00 -10.57 -24.64
CA THR A 115 -5.43 -11.91 -24.58
C THR A 115 -6.07 -12.78 -23.49
N GLY A 116 -6.71 -12.17 -22.51
CA GLY A 116 -7.22 -12.86 -21.32
C GLY A 116 -6.11 -13.29 -20.34
N GLU A 117 -4.86 -12.92 -20.58
CA GLU A 117 -3.73 -13.27 -19.72
C GLU A 117 -3.64 -12.33 -18.51
N ALA A 118 -3.42 -12.86 -17.33
CA ALA A 118 -3.16 -12.06 -16.15
C ALA A 118 -1.73 -11.50 -16.20
N TYR A 119 -1.59 -10.19 -16.04
CA TYR A 119 -0.28 -9.56 -15.92
C TYR A 119 0.04 -9.09 -14.49
N GLN A 120 -0.97 -9.04 -13.60
CA GLN A 120 -0.79 -8.92 -12.16
C GLN A 120 -1.55 -10.01 -11.44
N ILE A 121 -0.84 -10.73 -10.61
CA ILE A 121 -1.35 -11.80 -9.74
C ILE A 121 -0.95 -11.53 -8.30
N SER A 122 -1.72 -12.03 -7.35
CA SER A 122 -1.44 -11.92 -5.92
C SER A 122 -2.05 -13.09 -5.14
N SER A 123 -1.62 -13.26 -3.90
CA SER A 123 -2.24 -14.23 -2.98
C SER A 123 -2.30 -13.64 -1.57
N PRO A 124 -3.18 -12.64 -1.34
CA PRO A 124 -3.30 -12.00 -0.04
C PRO A 124 -3.80 -12.95 1.03
N GLY A 125 -3.18 -12.88 2.21
CA GLY A 125 -3.58 -13.60 3.41
C GLY A 125 -4.31 -12.71 4.41
N TRP A 126 -5.29 -13.28 5.11
CA TRP A 126 -6.07 -12.56 6.13
C TRP A 126 -5.22 -11.94 7.25
N ALA A 127 -4.09 -12.56 7.58
CA ALA A 127 -3.16 -12.08 8.61
C ALA A 127 -2.25 -10.93 8.14
N GLY A 128 -2.40 -10.44 6.92
CA GLY A 128 -1.68 -9.28 6.41
C GLY A 128 -0.51 -9.58 5.49
N ALA A 129 -0.39 -10.80 4.99
CA ALA A 129 0.56 -11.13 3.93
C ALA A 129 0.00 -10.72 2.55
N TYR A 130 0.82 -10.09 1.72
CA TYR A 130 0.45 -9.73 0.35
C TYR A 130 1.63 -9.93 -0.59
N PRO A 131 1.78 -11.12 -1.15
CA PRO A 131 2.67 -11.38 -2.28
C PRO A 131 1.99 -10.94 -3.59
N TRP A 132 2.76 -10.31 -4.50
CA TRP A 132 2.27 -10.01 -5.84
C TRP A 132 3.36 -10.11 -6.89
N ILE A 133 2.96 -10.32 -8.13
CA ILE A 133 3.81 -10.28 -9.32
C ILE A 133 3.09 -9.43 -10.36
N ASN A 134 3.79 -8.44 -10.96
CA ASN A 134 3.32 -7.70 -12.11
C ASN A 134 4.32 -7.88 -13.27
N LYS A 135 4.01 -8.76 -14.21
CA LYS A 135 4.88 -9.08 -15.35
C LYS A 135 4.99 -7.94 -16.36
N ARG A 136 4.00 -7.07 -16.46
CA ARG A 136 4.04 -5.93 -17.39
C ARG A 136 5.00 -4.84 -16.93
N GLU A 137 5.15 -4.69 -15.64
CA GLU A 137 6.00 -3.67 -15.01
C GLU A 137 7.33 -4.22 -14.52
N ASN A 138 7.56 -5.54 -14.72
CA ASN A 138 8.77 -6.24 -14.27
C ASN A 138 9.01 -6.09 -12.76
N VAL A 139 7.96 -6.22 -11.97
CA VAL A 139 8.00 -6.08 -10.51
C VAL A 139 7.34 -7.27 -9.84
N TYR A 140 7.94 -7.74 -8.79
CA TYR A 140 7.32 -8.61 -7.81
C TYR A 140 7.71 -8.19 -6.40
N GLY A 141 6.86 -8.45 -5.44
CA GLY A 141 7.08 -8.03 -4.07
C GLY A 141 6.28 -8.84 -3.06
N PHE A 142 6.67 -8.69 -1.81
CA PHE A 142 6.00 -9.30 -0.68
C PHE A 142 5.88 -8.28 0.46
N PHE A 143 4.66 -7.90 0.76
CA PHE A 143 4.34 -7.08 1.93
C PHE A 143 3.84 -7.97 3.05
N ILE A 144 4.31 -7.75 4.27
CA ILE A 144 3.83 -8.40 5.48
C ILE A 144 3.44 -7.34 6.49
N ALA A 145 2.22 -7.45 7.01
CA ALA A 145 1.77 -6.73 8.19
C ALA A 145 1.25 -7.75 9.21
N HIS A 146 1.57 -7.57 10.47
CA HIS A 146 0.97 -8.36 11.54
C HIS A 146 -0.32 -7.68 12.00
N VAL A 147 -1.46 -8.26 11.64
CA VAL A 147 -2.77 -7.78 12.06
C VAL A 147 -3.37 -8.78 13.04
N VAL A 148 -3.52 -8.36 14.29
CA VAL A 148 -4.18 -9.16 15.33
C VAL A 148 -5.69 -8.94 15.21
N GLY A 149 -6.39 -9.98 14.82
CA GLY A 149 -7.82 -9.94 14.57
C GLY A 149 -8.12 -9.54 13.13
N ALA A 150 -8.57 -10.51 12.34
CA ALA A 150 -9.02 -10.26 10.99
C ALA A 150 -10.10 -9.19 11.01
N SER A 151 -9.76 -8.02 10.49
CA SER A 151 -10.66 -6.93 10.17
C SER A 151 -11.77 -6.68 11.18
N SER A 152 -11.61 -5.74 12.02
CA SER A 152 -12.81 -5.08 12.48
C SER A 152 -13.42 -4.39 11.26
N LYS A 153 -14.60 -4.80 10.87
CA LYS A 153 -15.46 -4.02 9.95
C LYS A 153 -15.65 -2.59 10.49
N GLU A 154 -15.35 -2.38 11.75
CA GLU A 154 -15.48 -1.15 12.52
C GLU A 154 -14.33 -0.18 12.30
N ASP A 155 -13.08 -0.66 12.05
CA ASP A 155 -11.92 0.23 11.91
C ASP A 155 -11.64 0.68 10.47
N GLY A 156 -12.46 0.29 9.52
CA GLY A 156 -12.41 0.76 8.12
C GLY A 156 -11.18 0.33 7.31
N PHE A 157 -10.15 -0.26 7.92
CA PHE A 157 -8.95 -0.76 7.25
C PHE A 157 -8.80 -2.27 7.45
N SER A 158 -8.72 -2.98 6.35
CA SER A 158 -8.33 -4.39 6.33
C SER A 158 -7.06 -4.55 5.50
N SER A 159 -6.02 -5.15 6.06
CA SER A 159 -4.80 -5.45 5.32
C SER A 159 -5.07 -6.32 4.09
N PHE A 160 -6.04 -7.23 4.17
CA PHE A 160 -6.45 -8.06 3.05
C PHE A 160 -7.00 -7.24 1.88
N TYR A 161 -7.93 -6.31 2.13
CA TYR A 161 -8.54 -5.49 1.09
C TYR A 161 -7.73 -4.25 0.72
N GLY A 162 -6.91 -3.75 1.64
CA GLY A 162 -6.07 -2.56 1.42
C GLY A 162 -4.74 -2.86 0.72
N SER A 163 -4.28 -4.09 0.75
CA SER A 163 -2.96 -4.48 0.24
C SER A 163 -2.70 -4.13 -1.24
N PRO A 164 -3.67 -4.16 -2.18
CA PRO A 164 -3.44 -3.74 -3.56
C PRO A 164 -3.00 -2.28 -3.73
N VAL A 165 -3.16 -1.45 -2.70
CA VAL A 165 -2.59 -0.09 -2.68
C VAL A 165 -1.07 -0.16 -2.75
N ILE A 166 -0.46 -1.12 -2.06
CA ILE A 166 1.00 -1.32 -2.02
C ILE A 166 1.54 -1.61 -3.42
N SER A 167 1.00 -2.63 -4.11
CA SER A 167 1.46 -2.97 -5.46
C SER A 167 1.26 -1.83 -6.45
N ARG A 168 0.15 -1.09 -6.36
CA ARG A 168 -0.11 0.09 -7.19
C ARG A 168 0.90 1.20 -6.93
N THR A 169 1.22 1.47 -5.66
CA THR A 169 2.21 2.50 -5.29
C THR A 169 3.60 2.14 -5.84
N VAL A 170 4.02 0.89 -5.66
CA VAL A 170 5.29 0.40 -6.21
C VAL A 170 5.29 0.53 -7.74
N SER A 171 4.22 0.12 -8.41
CA SER A 171 4.05 0.26 -9.86
C SER A 171 4.24 1.69 -10.35
N GLU A 172 3.67 2.65 -9.65
CA GLU A 172 3.80 4.07 -10.00
C GLU A 172 5.23 4.60 -9.79
N ILE A 173 5.92 4.14 -8.75
CA ILE A 173 7.33 4.47 -8.51
C ILE A 173 8.20 3.92 -9.64
N VAL A 174 8.00 2.66 -10.01
CA VAL A 174 8.77 1.99 -11.07
C VAL A 174 8.53 2.62 -12.45
N LYS A 175 7.31 3.09 -12.74
CA LYS A 175 7.00 3.80 -13.99
C LYS A 175 7.72 5.13 -14.13
N GLY A 176 8.34 5.63 -13.06
CA GLY A 176 9.15 6.84 -13.13
C GLY A 176 8.36 8.10 -13.48
N HIS A 177 7.11 8.20 -13.02
CA HIS A 177 6.39 9.47 -13.04
C HIS A 177 6.84 10.28 -11.81
N PRO A 178 7.85 11.15 -11.94
CA PRO A 178 8.25 11.99 -10.82
C PRO A 178 7.05 12.88 -10.46
N LEU A 179 6.65 12.84 -9.21
CA LEU A 179 5.70 13.79 -8.70
C LEU A 179 6.30 15.19 -8.87
N VAL A 180 5.65 16.02 -9.66
CA VAL A 180 6.07 17.42 -9.81
C VAL A 180 5.67 18.15 -8.53
N VAL A 181 6.64 18.38 -7.65
CA VAL A 181 6.45 19.09 -6.39
C VAL A 181 6.86 20.54 -6.58
N LYS A 182 5.93 21.45 -6.35
CA LYS A 182 6.21 22.87 -6.22
C LYS A 182 6.53 23.18 -4.76
N GLN A 183 7.58 23.93 -4.53
CA GLN A 183 8.01 24.36 -3.21
C GLN A 183 7.94 25.88 -3.12
N GLY A 184 7.65 26.38 -1.94
CA GLY A 184 7.59 27.82 -1.74
C GLY A 184 7.58 28.24 -0.28
N ARG A 185 7.54 29.55 -0.10
CA ARG A 185 7.36 30.17 1.21
C ARG A 185 6.23 31.20 1.15
N VAL A 186 5.40 31.19 2.15
CA VAL A 186 4.32 32.17 2.33
C VAL A 186 4.67 33.04 3.54
N LYS A 187 4.60 34.37 3.36
CA LYS A 187 4.80 35.32 4.47
C LYS A 187 3.59 35.26 5.41
N VAL A 188 3.85 35.09 6.70
CA VAL A 188 2.85 35.07 7.76
C VAL A 188 3.34 36.02 8.89
N GLY A 189 2.63 37.12 9.06
CA GLY A 189 3.05 38.13 10.05
C GLY A 189 4.53 38.53 9.92
N ASN A 190 5.32 38.28 10.97
CA ASN A 190 6.74 38.55 11.02
C ASN A 190 7.64 37.40 10.54
N GLY A 191 7.06 36.29 10.01
CA GLY A 191 7.78 35.10 9.58
C GLY A 191 7.33 34.59 8.23
N SER A 192 7.69 33.34 7.94
CA SER A 192 7.27 32.62 6.73
C SER A 192 7.06 31.14 6.99
N LEU A 193 6.08 30.56 6.32
CA LEU A 193 5.86 29.11 6.29
C LEU A 193 6.46 28.54 5.02
N TYR A 194 7.19 27.43 5.15
CA TYR A 194 7.57 26.59 4.02
C TYR A 194 6.44 25.64 3.68
N TYR A 195 6.19 25.46 2.42
CA TYR A 195 5.20 24.50 1.93
C TYR A 195 5.67 23.74 0.69
N GLU A 196 5.07 22.62 0.46
CA GLU A 196 5.12 21.82 -0.76
C GLU A 196 3.72 21.56 -1.29
N GLU A 197 3.59 21.62 -2.60
CA GLU A 197 2.35 21.43 -3.31
C GLU A 197 2.55 20.46 -4.47
N ALA A 198 1.62 19.52 -4.65
CA ALA A 198 1.61 18.60 -5.79
C ALA A 198 0.19 18.21 -6.20
N GLY A 199 0.05 17.74 -7.44
CA GLY A 199 -1.22 17.28 -7.97
C GLY A 199 -2.19 18.39 -8.33
N THR A 200 -3.42 18.00 -8.69
CA THR A 200 -4.51 18.90 -9.10
C THR A 200 -5.85 18.37 -8.59
N GLY A 201 -6.87 19.22 -8.54
CA GLY A 201 -8.20 18.84 -8.07
C GLY A 201 -8.59 19.51 -6.76
N ALA A 202 -9.44 18.84 -5.96
CA ALA A 202 -9.87 19.37 -4.65
C ALA A 202 -8.67 19.50 -3.70
N PRO A 203 -8.53 20.63 -2.98
CA PRO A 203 -7.41 20.84 -2.08
C PRO A 203 -7.47 19.95 -0.83
N VAL A 204 -6.35 19.33 -0.49
CA VAL A 204 -6.11 18.61 0.76
C VAL A 204 -4.86 19.17 1.42
N ILE A 205 -4.96 19.58 2.66
CA ILE A 205 -3.83 20.19 3.42
C ILE A 205 -3.47 19.27 4.58
N PHE A 206 -2.19 18.90 4.66
CA PHE A 206 -1.63 18.13 5.74
C PHE A 206 -0.98 19.00 6.79
N VAL A 207 -1.33 18.80 8.05
CA VAL A 207 -0.80 19.49 9.21
C VAL A 207 -0.09 18.51 10.14
N HIS A 208 1.21 18.67 10.31
CA HIS A 208 2.03 17.73 11.07
C HIS A 208 1.85 17.86 12.59
N GLY A 209 2.34 16.86 13.32
CA GLY A 209 2.34 16.83 14.78
C GLY A 209 3.50 17.62 15.42
N HIS A 210 3.43 17.75 16.75
CA HIS A 210 4.52 18.32 17.53
C HIS A 210 5.83 17.57 17.32
N SER A 211 6.95 18.28 17.29
CA SER A 211 8.30 17.73 17.05
C SER A 211 8.53 17.04 15.70
N LEU A 212 7.61 17.23 14.77
CA LEU A 212 7.65 16.71 13.40
C LEU A 212 7.73 17.86 12.39
N ASP A 213 7.77 17.54 11.11
CA ASP A 213 7.72 18.48 9.99
C ASP A 213 6.92 17.88 8.81
N HIS A 214 6.84 18.61 7.68
CA HIS A 214 6.09 18.21 6.50
C HIS A 214 6.44 16.80 5.98
N ARG A 215 7.68 16.31 6.21
CA ARG A 215 8.18 15.01 5.70
C ARG A 215 7.48 13.82 6.32
N MET A 216 6.84 13.98 7.48
CA MET A 216 6.02 12.90 8.04
C MET A 216 4.90 12.43 7.10
N TRP A 217 4.53 13.28 6.12
CA TRP A 217 3.47 13.02 5.16
C TRP A 217 3.98 12.55 3.79
N ASP A 218 5.26 12.19 3.65
CA ASP A 218 5.88 11.81 2.36
C ASP A 218 5.07 10.79 1.58
N GLU A 219 4.62 9.74 2.26
CA GLU A 219 3.87 8.65 1.63
C GLU A 219 2.46 9.09 1.23
N GLN A 220 1.71 9.72 2.15
CA GLN A 220 0.35 10.17 1.90
C GLN A 220 0.31 11.27 0.83
N PHE A 221 1.29 12.16 0.87
CA PHE A 221 1.43 13.26 -0.09
C PHE A 221 1.56 12.73 -1.52
N SER A 222 2.46 11.77 -1.74
CA SER A 222 2.70 11.18 -3.06
C SER A 222 1.50 10.40 -3.61
N VAL A 223 0.78 9.69 -2.74
CA VAL A 223 -0.40 8.90 -3.14
C VAL A 223 -1.58 9.81 -3.46
N LEU A 224 -1.87 10.79 -2.59
CA LEU A 224 -3.04 11.64 -2.76
C LEU A 224 -2.87 12.68 -3.86
N ALA A 225 -1.65 13.12 -4.17
CA ALA A 225 -1.37 14.04 -5.26
C ALA A 225 -1.79 13.51 -6.66
N LYS A 226 -2.07 12.22 -6.78
CA LYS A 226 -2.61 11.63 -8.01
C LYS A 226 -4.07 12.01 -8.30
N LYS A 227 -4.81 12.44 -7.27
CA LYS A 227 -6.25 12.75 -7.39
C LYS A 227 -6.64 14.12 -6.84
N TYR A 228 -5.80 14.69 -5.99
CA TYR A 228 -6.06 15.91 -5.26
C TYR A 228 -4.93 16.91 -5.47
N ARG A 229 -5.23 18.19 -5.26
CA ARG A 229 -4.22 19.21 -5.04
C ARG A 229 -3.76 19.12 -3.59
N VAL A 230 -2.63 18.51 -3.33
CA VAL A 230 -2.15 18.24 -1.98
C VAL A 230 -1.13 19.27 -1.57
N ILE A 231 -1.30 19.83 -0.37
CA ILE A 231 -0.40 20.77 0.24
C ILE A 231 0.08 20.18 1.58
N ARG A 232 1.36 20.28 1.86
CA ARG A 232 1.94 20.05 3.18
C ARG A 232 2.87 21.18 3.52
N TYR A 233 2.99 21.52 4.78
CA TYR A 233 3.79 22.66 5.20
C TYR A 233 4.38 22.46 6.59
N ASP A 234 5.42 23.21 6.89
CA ASP A 234 5.98 23.27 8.23
C ASP A 234 5.28 24.36 9.04
N LEU A 235 4.77 24.00 10.21
CA LEU A 235 4.23 24.97 11.17
C LEU A 235 5.31 25.98 11.56
N ARG A 236 4.91 27.18 11.96
CA ARG A 236 5.83 28.18 12.52
C ARG A 236 6.54 27.58 13.74
N GLY A 237 7.88 27.71 13.78
CA GLY A 237 8.73 27.12 14.79
C GLY A 237 9.16 25.68 14.53
N TYR A 238 8.77 25.10 13.37
CA TYR A 238 9.09 23.72 13.00
C TYR A 238 9.76 23.65 11.61
N GLY A 239 10.46 22.55 11.38
CA GLY A 239 11.10 22.26 10.09
C GLY A 239 11.96 23.40 9.58
N ILE A 240 11.68 23.85 8.37
CA ILE A 240 12.38 24.97 7.73
C ILE A 240 11.52 26.25 7.64
N SER A 241 10.36 26.30 8.31
CA SER A 241 9.61 27.53 8.55
C SER A 241 10.31 28.46 9.52
N SER A 242 9.92 29.73 9.56
CA SER A 242 10.51 30.72 10.50
C SER A 242 10.26 30.29 11.95
N SER A 243 11.24 30.57 12.79
CA SER A 243 11.11 30.43 14.24
C SER A 243 10.06 31.39 14.80
N GLN A 244 9.51 31.02 15.93
CA GLN A 244 8.66 31.88 16.72
C GLN A 244 9.52 32.95 17.37
N THR A 245 9.04 34.20 17.40
CA THR A 245 9.66 35.30 18.14
C THR A 245 8.77 35.71 19.31
N GLU A 246 9.36 36.07 20.44
CA GLU A 246 8.61 36.37 21.68
C GLU A 246 7.67 37.59 21.54
N ASP A 247 7.97 38.50 20.63
CA ASP A 247 7.24 39.76 20.46
C ASP A 247 6.02 39.67 19.53
N TYR A 248 5.70 38.50 18.99
CA TYR A 248 4.60 38.34 18.04
C TYR A 248 3.63 37.26 18.42
N GLN A 249 2.38 37.66 18.71
CA GLN A 249 1.30 36.71 18.95
C GLN A 249 0.70 36.25 17.65
N PHE A 250 0.48 34.96 17.51
CA PHE A 250 -0.15 34.31 16.35
C PHE A 250 -0.89 33.05 16.79
N THR A 251 -1.77 32.57 15.95
CA THR A 251 -2.32 31.22 16.05
C THR A 251 -1.92 30.43 14.80
N HIS A 252 -1.70 29.13 14.95
CA HIS A 252 -1.43 28.27 13.81
C HIS A 252 -2.60 28.19 12.83
N ALA A 253 -3.84 28.38 13.31
CA ALA A 253 -5.03 28.42 12.47
C ALA A 253 -5.02 29.67 11.56
N GLU A 254 -4.68 30.85 12.08
CA GLU A 254 -4.52 32.07 11.27
C GLU A 254 -3.36 31.97 10.26
N ASP A 255 -2.27 31.37 10.66
CA ASP A 255 -1.16 31.05 9.74
C ASP A 255 -1.63 30.12 8.60
N LEU A 256 -2.42 29.12 8.91
CA LEU A 256 -2.99 28.21 7.91
C LEU A 256 -3.97 28.92 6.97
N VAL A 257 -4.83 29.79 7.49
CA VAL A 257 -5.70 30.63 6.64
C VAL A 257 -4.88 31.51 5.71
N THR A 258 -3.80 32.11 6.20
CA THR A 258 -2.90 32.93 5.40
C THR A 258 -2.20 32.10 4.30
N LEU A 259 -1.80 30.88 4.62
CA LEU A 259 -1.26 29.92 3.64
C LEU A 259 -2.29 29.62 2.56
N MET A 260 -3.53 29.31 2.96
CA MET A 260 -4.63 29.02 2.02
C MET A 260 -4.91 30.22 1.11
N ASP A 261 -4.95 31.43 1.64
CA ASP A 261 -5.19 32.66 0.86
C ASP A 261 -4.07 32.90 -0.16
N SER A 262 -2.84 32.73 0.25
CA SER A 262 -1.66 32.89 -0.63
C SER A 262 -1.62 31.86 -1.76
N LEU A 263 -2.18 30.67 -1.52
CA LEU A 263 -2.31 29.62 -2.52
C LEU A 263 -3.63 29.64 -3.29
N HIS A 264 -4.46 30.68 -3.07
CA HIS A 264 -5.79 30.84 -3.68
C HIS A 264 -6.73 29.67 -3.38
N ILE A 265 -6.65 29.12 -2.16
CA ILE A 265 -7.49 28.01 -1.69
C ILE A 265 -8.62 28.59 -0.84
N LYS A 266 -9.85 28.57 -1.35
CA LYS A 266 -11.04 29.02 -0.61
C LYS A 266 -11.45 28.01 0.45
N LYS A 267 -11.50 26.72 0.09
CA LYS A 267 -11.84 25.61 0.97
C LYS A 267 -10.89 24.45 0.75
N ALA A 268 -10.60 23.70 1.81
CA ALA A 268 -9.77 22.52 1.73
C ALA A 268 -10.24 21.42 2.70
N HIS A 269 -9.97 20.17 2.39
CA HIS A 269 -9.94 19.10 3.37
C HIS A 269 -8.67 19.25 4.18
N ILE A 270 -8.76 19.24 5.51
CA ILE A 270 -7.60 19.36 6.38
C ILE A 270 -7.39 18.05 7.13
N VAL A 271 -6.17 17.54 7.09
CA VAL A 271 -5.75 16.30 7.77
C VAL A 271 -4.64 16.66 8.74
N GLY A 272 -4.90 16.53 10.02
CA GLY A 272 -3.96 16.88 11.09
C GLY A 272 -3.64 15.70 11.99
N LEU A 273 -2.37 15.57 12.40
CA LEU A 273 -1.94 14.60 13.41
C LEU A 273 -1.58 15.32 14.71
N SER A 274 -2.07 14.84 15.87
CA SER A 274 -1.71 15.36 17.20
C SER A 274 -1.90 16.88 17.28
N LEU A 275 -0.84 17.68 17.39
CA LEU A 275 -0.90 19.15 17.33
C LEU A 275 -1.65 19.63 16.07
N GLY A 276 -1.38 19.01 14.91
CA GLY A 276 -2.12 19.29 13.68
C GLY A 276 -3.62 18.99 13.79
N GLY A 277 -4.00 18.01 14.60
CA GLY A 277 -5.40 17.71 14.93
C GLY A 277 -6.05 18.84 15.73
N PHE A 278 -5.37 19.42 16.72
CA PHE A 278 -5.85 20.61 17.44
C PHE A 278 -6.03 21.80 16.52
N ILE A 279 -5.05 22.05 15.64
CA ILE A 279 -5.13 23.13 14.65
C ILE A 279 -6.33 22.89 13.70
N THR A 280 -6.60 21.66 13.32
CA THR A 280 -7.78 21.30 12.50
C THR A 280 -9.08 21.58 13.26
N ALA A 281 -9.12 21.31 14.56
CA ALA A 281 -10.25 21.65 15.40
C ALA A 281 -10.47 23.17 15.54
N ASP A 282 -9.37 23.93 15.69
CA ASP A 282 -9.41 25.40 15.70
C ASP A 282 -9.91 25.95 14.35
N MET A 283 -9.47 25.38 13.23
CA MET A 283 -9.99 25.72 11.90
C MET A 283 -11.49 25.49 11.79
N LEU A 284 -11.99 24.38 12.30
CA LEU A 284 -13.42 24.07 12.30
C LEU A 284 -14.20 25.04 13.20
N ALA A 285 -13.63 25.43 14.34
CA ALA A 285 -14.27 26.32 15.30
C ALA A 285 -14.31 27.79 14.84
N TYR A 286 -13.20 28.30 14.28
CA TYR A 286 -13.04 29.73 13.99
C TYR A 286 -13.17 30.05 12.49
N PHE A 287 -12.92 29.09 11.61
CA PHE A 287 -12.95 29.27 10.15
C PHE A 287 -13.73 28.16 9.43
N PRO A 288 -14.98 27.82 9.85
CA PRO A 288 -15.72 26.67 9.29
C PRO A 288 -15.97 26.77 7.79
N ASP A 289 -16.05 27.99 7.26
CA ASP A 289 -16.24 28.21 5.82
C ASP A 289 -15.01 27.89 4.96
N ARG A 290 -13.88 27.58 5.60
CA ARG A 290 -12.60 27.23 4.94
C ARG A 290 -12.39 25.73 4.86
N MET A 291 -13.29 24.89 5.38
CA MET A 291 -13.19 23.44 5.43
C MET A 291 -14.29 22.73 4.65
#